data_6af83bc2acf43daf88b59a116ef4ce1d
#
_entry.id   6af83bc2acf43daf88b59a116ef4ce1d
#
_cell.length_a   1.000
_cell.length_b   1.000
_cell.length_c   1.000
_cell.angle_alpha   90.00
_cell.angle_beta   90.00
_cell.angle_gamma   90.00
#
_symmetry.space_group_name_H-M   'P 1'
#
loop_
_entity.id
_entity.type
_entity.pdbx_description
1 polymer ?
#
loop_
_entity_poly.entity_id
_entity_poly.type
_entity_poly.pdbx_seq_one_letter_code
_entity_poly.pdbx_strand_id
1 'polypeptide(L)'
;MTDDAVRLIVVDAANVVGSRPDGWWRDRAGAARRLLGQLAAAELDSGQPTEVTVVLEGAAKAAVAGDAAEFDGLRVVPAAGSGDDEIVRVVAAAVAEQGDRAITVVTADRGLRERVEPFGAVTVGPRWLLDQLTP
;
A
#
# COMPACT_ATOMS: atom_id res chain seq x y z
N MET A 1 -26.19 9.84 -4.47
CA MET A 1 -25.58 9.87 -4.08
C MET A 1 -24.66 9.25 -4.18
N THR A 2 -23.90 9.34 -4.11
CA THR A 2 -22.88 8.92 -4.39
C THR A 2 -22.04 8.55 -3.51
N ASP A 3 -22.20 8.42 -2.62
CA ASP A 3 -21.45 8.00 -1.74
C ASP A 3 -20.83 6.78 -2.02
N ASP A 4 -20.83 6.32 -3.10
CA ASP A 4 -20.18 5.15 -3.44
C ASP A 4 -18.73 5.32 -3.66
N ALA A 5 -18.18 6.48 -3.42
CA ALA A 5 -16.75 6.69 -3.56
C ALA A 5 -15.99 5.76 -2.59
N VAL A 6 -15.15 4.91 -3.14
CA VAL A 6 -14.35 3.98 -2.35
C VAL A 6 -13.02 4.62 -2.05
N ARG A 7 -12.67 4.71 -0.77
CA ARG A 7 -11.38 5.23 -0.35
C ARG A 7 -10.27 4.29 -0.82
N LEU A 8 -9.16 4.86 -1.28
CA LEU A 8 -8.01 4.06 -1.69
C LEU A 8 -6.85 4.28 -0.73
N ILE A 9 -6.29 3.19 -0.22
CA ILE A 9 -5.06 3.25 0.57
C ILE A 9 -3.98 2.57 -0.25
N VAL A 10 -2.90 3.29 -0.54
CA VAL A 10 -1.76 2.76 -1.29
C VAL A 10 -0.61 2.57 -0.31
N VAL A 11 -0.12 1.35 -0.20
CA VAL A 11 0.89 1.00 0.80
C VAL A 11 2.25 0.82 0.11
N ASP A 12 3.22 1.61 0.55
CA ASP A 12 4.62 1.47 0.15
C ASP A 12 5.21 0.33 1.01
N ALA A 13 5.15 -0.89 0.51
CA ALA A 13 5.52 -2.06 1.30
C ALA A 13 6.98 -2.00 1.76
N ALA A 14 7.88 -1.55 0.89
CA ALA A 14 9.28 -1.47 1.26
C ALA A 14 9.50 -0.55 2.46
N ASN A 15 8.79 0.58 2.48
CA ASN A 15 8.92 1.55 3.54
C ASN A 15 8.31 1.02 4.85
N VAL A 16 7.14 0.39 4.76
CA VAL A 16 6.47 -0.15 5.94
C VAL A 16 7.26 -1.32 6.53
N VAL A 17 7.68 -2.26 5.69
CA VAL A 17 8.51 -3.38 6.14
C VAL A 17 9.81 -2.88 6.74
N GLY A 18 10.44 -1.91 6.08
CA GLY A 18 11.71 -1.37 6.53
C GLY A 18 11.64 -0.64 7.87
N SER A 19 10.44 -0.26 8.31
CA SER A 19 10.29 0.43 9.58
C SER A 19 10.18 -0.53 10.77
N ARG A 20 10.10 -1.84 10.53
CA ARG A 20 9.99 -2.83 11.61
C ARG A 20 11.36 -3.34 12.01
N PRO A 21 11.63 -3.45 13.31
CA PRO A 21 12.92 -3.98 13.77
C PRO A 21 12.85 -5.50 13.91
N ASP A 22 12.53 -6.21 12.83
CA ASP A 22 12.28 -7.65 12.91
C ASP A 22 13.17 -8.47 11.99
N GLY A 23 14.26 -7.89 11.49
CA GLY A 23 15.17 -8.65 10.64
C GLY A 23 14.68 -8.83 9.21
N TRP A 24 13.82 -7.96 8.75
CA TRP A 24 13.20 -8.05 7.42
C TRP A 24 14.20 -8.21 6.28
N TRP A 25 15.39 -7.64 6.45
CA TRP A 25 16.40 -7.66 5.39
C TRP A 25 16.95 -9.05 5.12
N ARG A 26 16.73 -10.00 6.02
CA ARG A 26 17.21 -11.37 5.85
C ARG A 26 16.26 -12.20 4.99
N ASP A 27 14.99 -11.78 4.91
CA ASP A 27 14.00 -12.47 4.10
C ASP A 27 12.94 -11.47 3.71
N ARG A 28 13.22 -10.71 2.67
CA ARG A 28 12.34 -9.63 2.24
C ARG A 28 11.00 -10.15 1.75
N ALA A 29 11.01 -11.28 1.05
CA ALA A 29 9.76 -11.88 0.58
C ALA A 29 8.89 -12.34 1.74
N GLY A 30 9.51 -12.97 2.76
CA GLY A 30 8.77 -13.40 3.94
C GLY A 30 8.20 -12.24 4.73
N ALA A 31 8.98 -11.16 4.85
CA ALA A 31 8.50 -9.96 5.55
C ALA A 31 7.32 -9.34 4.82
N ALA A 32 7.40 -9.26 3.48
CA ALA A 32 6.31 -8.73 2.68
C ALA A 32 5.07 -9.62 2.81
N ARG A 33 5.26 -10.93 2.79
CA ARG A 33 4.14 -11.86 2.91
C ARG A 33 3.43 -11.73 4.25
N ARG A 34 4.20 -11.53 5.34
CA ARG A 34 3.61 -11.30 6.66
C ARG A 34 2.76 -10.03 6.66
N LEU A 35 3.27 -8.97 6.04
CA LEU A 35 2.53 -7.72 5.95
C LEU A 35 1.23 -7.92 5.17
N LEU A 36 1.30 -8.62 4.03
CA LEU A 36 0.11 -8.88 3.22
C LEU A 36 -0.93 -9.66 4.01
N GLY A 37 -0.51 -10.66 4.77
CA GLY A 37 -1.44 -11.43 5.59
C GLY A 37 -2.11 -10.59 6.65
N GLN A 38 -1.36 -9.69 7.28
CA GLN A 38 -1.91 -8.82 8.29
C GLN A 38 -2.90 -7.82 7.69
N LEU A 39 -2.57 -7.30 6.50
CA LEU A 39 -3.48 -6.37 5.83
C LEU A 39 -4.75 -7.05 5.39
N ALA A 40 -4.65 -8.28 4.89
CA ALA A 40 -5.82 -9.02 4.44
C ALA A 40 -6.78 -9.30 5.60
N ALA A 41 -6.25 -9.45 6.82
CA ALA A 41 -7.07 -9.71 7.98
C ALA A 41 -7.58 -8.44 8.66
N ALA A 42 -7.04 -7.28 8.31
CA ALA A 42 -7.36 -6.04 9.02
C ALA A 42 -8.59 -5.37 8.44
N GLU A 43 -9.30 -4.66 9.32
CA GLU A 43 -10.39 -3.78 8.88
C GLU A 43 -9.89 -2.36 9.06
N LEU A 44 -9.32 -1.81 8.00
CA LEU A 44 -8.63 -0.53 8.11
C LEU A 44 -9.54 0.67 8.24
N ASP A 45 -10.78 0.54 7.85
CA ASP A 45 -11.69 1.66 8.00
C ASP A 45 -13.10 1.14 8.05
N SER A 46 -13.63 1.04 9.22
CA SER A 46 -14.95 0.46 9.41
C SER A 46 -16.07 1.41 8.97
N GLY A 47 -15.75 2.65 8.64
CA GLY A 47 -16.79 3.64 8.37
C GLY A 47 -17.08 3.84 6.89
N GLN A 48 -16.27 3.30 5.99
CA GLN A 48 -16.50 3.51 4.57
C GLN A 48 -15.80 2.44 3.74
N PRO A 49 -16.32 2.15 2.55
CA PRO A 49 -15.68 1.17 1.67
C PRO A 49 -14.24 1.59 1.36
N THR A 50 -13.31 0.67 1.49
CA THR A 50 -11.90 0.96 1.32
C THR A 50 -11.25 -0.11 0.48
N GLU A 51 -10.46 0.31 -0.53
CA GLU A 51 -9.58 -0.57 -1.28
C GLU A 51 -8.17 -0.37 -0.81
N VAL A 52 -7.41 -1.44 -0.70
CA VAL A 52 -6.01 -1.37 -0.31
C VAL A 52 -5.17 -1.92 -1.45
N THR A 53 -4.24 -1.11 -1.95
CA THR A 53 -3.28 -1.51 -2.96
C THR A 53 -1.90 -1.52 -2.33
N VAL A 54 -1.19 -2.64 -2.43
CA VAL A 54 0.13 -2.79 -1.86
C VAL A 54 1.13 -2.89 -3.01
N VAL A 55 2.13 -2.02 -3.00
CA VAL A 55 3.16 -2.03 -4.06
C VAL A 55 4.41 -2.70 -3.52
N LEU A 56 4.85 -3.73 -4.22
CA LEU A 56 6.06 -4.49 -3.87
C LEU A 56 7.16 -4.19 -4.87
N GLU A 57 8.40 -4.13 -4.39
CA GLU A 57 9.54 -3.95 -5.28
C GLU A 57 10.68 -4.88 -4.89
N GLY A 58 11.60 -5.11 -5.81
CA GLY A 58 12.80 -5.90 -5.54
C GLY A 58 12.48 -7.32 -5.14
N ALA A 59 13.25 -7.84 -4.20
CA ALA A 59 13.10 -9.22 -3.74
C ALA A 59 11.76 -9.50 -3.09
N ALA A 60 11.10 -8.46 -2.56
CA ALA A 60 9.78 -8.62 -1.93
C ALA A 60 8.72 -9.10 -2.92
N LYS A 61 8.93 -8.90 -4.22
CA LYS A 61 7.96 -9.34 -5.23
C LYS A 61 7.75 -10.85 -5.21
N ALA A 62 8.71 -11.60 -4.68
CA ALA A 62 8.56 -13.05 -4.59
C ALA A 62 7.44 -13.46 -3.62
N ALA A 63 6.98 -12.54 -2.78
CA ALA A 63 5.89 -12.84 -1.85
C ALA A 63 4.61 -13.24 -2.57
N VAL A 64 4.43 -12.77 -3.81
CA VAL A 64 3.23 -13.08 -4.59
C VAL A 64 3.58 -13.82 -5.87
N ALA A 65 4.74 -14.44 -5.93
CA ALA A 65 5.11 -15.21 -7.11
C ALA A 65 4.10 -16.35 -7.29
N GLY A 66 3.36 -16.32 -8.33
CA GLY A 66 2.44 -17.38 -8.68
C GLY A 66 0.97 -17.06 -8.43
N ASP A 67 0.59 -16.60 -7.26
CA ASP A 67 -0.83 -16.44 -7.00
C ASP A 67 -1.11 -15.32 -6.02
N ALA A 68 -1.56 -14.20 -6.56
CA ALA A 68 -1.94 -13.05 -5.75
C ALA A 68 -3.32 -13.21 -5.11
N ALA A 69 -4.10 -14.20 -5.54
CA ALA A 69 -5.46 -14.34 -5.06
C ALA A 69 -5.56 -14.78 -3.61
N GLU A 70 -4.48 -15.28 -3.03
CA GLU A 70 -4.54 -15.71 -1.64
C GLU A 70 -4.65 -14.54 -0.66
N PHE A 71 -4.57 -13.32 -1.14
CA PHE A 71 -4.71 -12.15 -0.28
C PHE A 71 -5.99 -11.41 -0.65
N ASP A 72 -7.12 -12.06 -0.45
CA ASP A 72 -8.42 -11.50 -0.77
C ASP A 72 -8.61 -10.13 -0.15
N GLY A 73 -9.20 -9.24 -0.91
CA GLY A 73 -9.44 -7.89 -0.45
C GLY A 73 -8.29 -6.93 -0.68
N LEU A 74 -7.15 -7.45 -1.12
CA LEU A 74 -5.99 -6.63 -1.43
C LEU A 74 -5.69 -6.66 -2.92
N ARG A 75 -5.25 -5.53 -3.44
CA ARG A 75 -4.64 -5.50 -4.76
C ARG A 75 -3.15 -5.40 -4.56
N VAL A 76 -2.41 -6.38 -5.06
CA VAL A 76 -0.96 -6.41 -4.89
C VAL A 76 -0.32 -6.13 -6.24
N VAL A 77 0.52 -5.10 -6.29
CA VAL A 77 1.14 -4.66 -7.54
C VAL A 77 2.65 -4.83 -7.42
N PRO A 78 3.23 -5.77 -8.18
CA PRO A 78 4.70 -5.87 -8.24
C PRO A 78 5.22 -4.80 -9.19
N ALA A 79 6.09 -3.92 -8.70
CA ALA A 79 6.62 -2.84 -9.52
C ALA A 79 7.61 -3.38 -10.53
N ALA A 80 7.50 -2.92 -11.78
CA ALA A 80 8.47 -3.31 -12.80
C ALA A 80 9.82 -2.65 -12.57
N GLY A 81 9.82 -1.46 -11.99
CA GLY A 81 11.02 -0.72 -11.65
C GLY A 81 11.00 -0.36 -10.18
N SER A 82 11.14 0.92 -9.88
CA SER A 82 11.10 1.35 -8.49
C SER A 82 9.67 1.35 -7.96
N GLY A 83 9.55 1.07 -6.66
CA GLY A 83 8.24 1.14 -6.01
C GLY A 83 7.66 2.53 -6.03
N ASP A 84 8.52 3.56 -5.90
CA ASP A 84 8.05 4.94 -5.92
C ASP A 84 7.36 5.28 -7.23
N ASP A 85 7.97 4.91 -8.35
CA ASP A 85 7.38 5.19 -9.66
C ASP A 85 6.05 4.47 -9.83
N GLU A 86 5.98 3.25 -9.33
CA GLU A 86 4.74 2.48 -9.43
C GLU A 86 3.63 3.09 -8.57
N ILE A 87 3.98 3.55 -7.38
CA ILE A 87 3.01 4.20 -6.49
C ILE A 87 2.44 5.46 -7.13
N VAL A 88 3.32 6.27 -7.72
CA VAL A 88 2.85 7.48 -8.41
C VAL A 88 1.91 7.11 -9.55
N ARG A 89 2.23 6.05 -10.29
CA ARG A 89 1.39 5.59 -11.40
C ARG A 89 0.01 5.14 -10.89
N VAL A 90 -0.02 4.41 -9.78
CA VAL A 90 -1.28 3.95 -9.18
C VAL A 90 -2.13 5.14 -8.77
N VAL A 91 -1.52 6.14 -8.11
CA VAL A 91 -2.23 7.31 -7.65
C VAL A 91 -2.78 8.12 -8.84
N ALA A 92 -1.95 8.32 -9.86
CA ALA A 92 -2.36 9.08 -11.04
C ALA A 92 -3.52 8.38 -11.75
N ALA A 93 -3.47 7.06 -11.87
CA ALA A 93 -4.53 6.30 -12.51
C ALA A 93 -5.84 6.40 -11.71
N ALA A 94 -5.75 6.35 -10.38
CA ALA A 94 -6.94 6.44 -9.55
C ALA A 94 -7.60 7.81 -9.69
N VAL A 95 -6.81 8.87 -9.75
CA VAL A 95 -7.34 10.22 -9.93
C VAL A 95 -7.97 10.36 -11.30
N ALA A 96 -7.38 9.75 -12.33
CA ALA A 96 -7.92 9.81 -13.68
C ALA A 96 -9.26 9.10 -13.77
N GLU A 97 -9.46 8.04 -12.99
CA GLU A 97 -10.72 7.31 -12.99
C GLU A 97 -11.80 8.02 -12.19
N GLN A 98 -11.42 8.61 -11.07
CA GLN A 98 -12.39 9.24 -10.19
C GLN A 98 -11.67 10.33 -9.40
N GLY A 99 -11.74 11.57 -9.89
CA GLY A 99 -10.92 12.66 -9.40
C GLY A 99 -11.20 13.10 -7.97
N ASP A 100 -12.38 12.79 -7.43
CA ASP A 100 -12.71 13.17 -6.06
C ASP A 100 -12.52 12.03 -5.07
N ARG A 101 -11.89 10.96 -5.49
CA ARG A 101 -11.66 9.81 -4.63
C ARG A 101 -10.64 10.14 -3.55
N ALA A 102 -10.93 9.77 -2.31
CA ALA A 102 -10.00 9.98 -1.21
C ALA A 102 -8.86 8.96 -1.34
N ILE A 103 -7.62 9.44 -1.39
CA ILE A 103 -6.44 8.59 -1.54
C ILE A 103 -5.48 8.86 -0.39
N THR A 104 -5.05 7.79 0.29
CA THR A 104 -4.05 7.87 1.34
C THR A 104 -2.86 7.02 0.92
N VAL A 105 -1.65 7.59 0.95
CA VAL A 105 -0.43 6.86 0.63
C VAL A 105 0.36 6.67 1.93
N VAL A 106 0.70 5.43 2.23
CA VAL A 106 1.41 5.09 3.46
C VAL A 106 2.90 4.99 3.15
N THR A 107 3.66 6.01 3.54
CA THR A 107 5.10 6.06 3.35
C THR A 107 5.71 7.16 4.20
N ALA A 108 6.94 6.98 4.62
CA ALA A 108 7.71 8.04 5.27
C ALA A 108 8.67 8.72 4.31
N ASP A 109 8.74 8.24 3.07
CA ASP A 109 9.68 8.78 2.07
C ASP A 109 9.24 10.16 1.64
N ARG A 110 10.05 11.17 1.95
CA ARG A 110 9.69 12.57 1.65
C ARG A 110 9.56 12.81 0.15
N GLY A 111 10.46 12.23 -0.64
CA GLY A 111 10.42 12.41 -2.09
C GLY A 111 9.14 11.85 -2.69
N LEU A 112 8.71 10.69 -2.21
CA LEU A 112 7.47 10.12 -2.69
C LEU A 112 6.27 10.96 -2.27
N ARG A 113 6.27 11.46 -1.03
CA ARG A 113 5.19 12.33 -0.57
C ARG A 113 5.03 13.54 -1.48
N GLU A 114 6.15 14.15 -1.86
CA GLU A 114 6.13 15.33 -2.73
C GLU A 114 5.59 15.01 -4.11
N ARG A 115 5.72 13.78 -4.55
CA ARG A 115 5.24 13.37 -5.87
C ARG A 115 3.76 13.05 -5.90
N VAL A 116 3.17 12.59 -4.80
CA VAL A 116 1.76 12.20 -4.79
C VAL A 116 0.84 13.29 -4.26
N GLU A 117 1.35 14.19 -3.43
CA GLU A 117 0.51 15.25 -2.86
C GLU A 117 -0.11 16.15 -3.91
N PRO A 118 0.56 16.48 -5.03
CA PRO A 118 -0.09 17.29 -6.07
C PRO A 118 -1.33 16.64 -6.69
N PHE A 119 -1.47 15.32 -6.57
CA PHE A 119 -2.67 14.63 -7.04
C PHE A 119 -3.80 14.68 -6.01
N GLY A 120 -3.58 15.31 -4.87
CA GLY A 120 -4.58 15.38 -3.82
C GLY A 120 -4.48 14.25 -2.80
N ALA A 121 -3.47 13.40 -2.88
CA ALA A 121 -3.31 12.31 -1.93
C ALA A 121 -2.84 12.83 -0.57
N VAL A 122 -3.35 12.21 0.49
CA VAL A 122 -2.88 12.46 1.85
C VAL A 122 -1.80 11.43 2.14
N THR A 123 -0.71 11.84 2.77
CA THR A 123 0.36 10.91 3.10
C THR A 123 0.44 10.71 4.60
N VAL A 124 0.67 9.46 5.01
CA VAL A 124 0.82 9.07 6.41
C VAL A 124 2.03 8.17 6.53
N GLY A 125 2.63 8.13 7.72
CA GLY A 125 3.79 7.26 7.93
C GLY A 125 3.43 5.81 8.20
N PRO A 126 4.43 4.91 8.17
CA PRO A 126 4.19 3.49 8.43
C PRO A 126 3.52 3.21 9.76
N ARG A 127 3.79 4.00 10.79
CA ARG A 127 3.22 3.78 12.11
C ARG A 127 1.69 3.89 12.08
N TRP A 128 1.18 4.80 11.27
CA TRP A 128 -0.28 4.94 11.13
C TRP A 128 -0.90 3.61 10.73
N LEU A 129 -0.26 2.89 9.81
CA LEU A 129 -0.76 1.61 9.35
C LEU A 129 -0.50 0.51 10.37
N LEU A 130 0.72 0.42 10.87
CA LEU A 130 1.11 -0.67 11.77
C LEU A 130 0.30 -0.69 13.05
N ASP A 131 -0.10 0.49 13.54
CA ASP A 131 -0.91 0.58 14.75
C ASP A 131 -2.30 -0.03 14.57
N GLN A 132 -2.74 -0.21 13.32
CA GLN A 132 -4.05 -0.77 13.03
C GLN A 132 -3.98 -2.27 12.76
N LEU A 133 -2.79 -2.83 12.65
CA LEU A 133 -2.64 -4.25 12.35
C LEU A 133 -2.54 -5.05 13.63
N THR A 134 -3.15 -6.22 13.61
CA THR A 134 -3.06 -7.13 14.76
C THR A 134 -1.70 -7.81 14.73
N PRO A 135 -1.03 -7.90 15.87
CA PRO A 135 0.26 -8.58 15.92
C PRO A 135 0.14 -10.05 15.54
#